data_526e91fa2002a736a4be96a7d556d71c
#
_entry.id   526e91fa2002a736a4be96a7d556d71c
#
_cell.length_a   1.000
_cell.length_b   1.000
_cell.length_c   1.000
_cell.angle_alpha   90.00
_cell.angle_beta   90.00
_cell.angle_gamma   90.00
#
_symmetry.space_group_name_H-M   'P 1'
#
loop_
_entity.id
_entity.type
_entity.pdbx_description
1 polymer ?
#
loop_
_entity_poly.entity_id
_entity_poly.type
_entity_poly.pdbx_seq_one_letter_code
_entity_poly.pdbx_strand_id
1 'polypeptide(L)'
;MTGGGVARSSLSAERKRNTAAADPVVWRVVNTPVPDIHNERSVVQLFTPVNLGALALSNRVVMAPLTRMRAEADGVPNDLLVEHYRQRATTGLIVTEGTWTSPVSQAYPGQPGIFSLAQIAGWHRVTDAVHAEGGLIVMQLMHGGRVTHPEINGGLTPVAPSAIAIDGETHTPLGKRAFPTPHALTTDEAAAIATELATAATNAIEAGFDGVEVHSANGYLLHEFLSPVSNVRTDVYGGSPAARARLGIESVTAVVAAIGAGRVGIRISPAHGIQDVIESDAVDTRATYDALIDGIAPLGLAYLSVLHQDPAGELVQDLRSRFGGPLMVNSGFGMITNRSEALEVIANGTADVVAVGRQVIANPDLVARWRDDRELNEPNPNTFYGPGKVGYTDYPALAS
;
A
#
# COMPACT_ATOMS: atom_id res chain seq x y z
N MET A 1 -1.76 3.38 83.76
CA MET A 1 -0.54 2.62 83.83
C MET A 1 -0.17 2.13 82.47
N THR A 2 0.93 2.65 81.99
CA THR A 2 1.88 2.14 81.01
C THR A 2 1.30 1.52 79.71
N GLY A 3 1.43 2.00 78.54
CA GLY A 3 2.61 2.60 77.95
C GLY A 3 3.16 1.63 76.92
N GLY A 4 3.16 1.96 75.69
CA GLY A 4 3.76 1.11 74.64
C GLY A 4 3.46 1.62 73.23
N GLY A 5 4.07 2.75 72.87
CA GLY A 5 4.04 3.23 71.52
C GLY A 5 4.97 2.41 70.64
N VAL A 6 4.49 2.01 69.48
CA VAL A 6 5.33 1.51 68.40
C VAL A 6 5.32 2.51 67.26
N ALA A 7 6.46 3.14 67.05
CA ALA A 7 6.75 4.06 65.96
C ALA A 7 6.70 3.35 64.63
N ARG A 8 5.88 3.83 63.70
CA ARG A 8 5.95 3.52 62.27
C ARG A 8 6.92 4.49 61.60
N SER A 9 8.08 3.98 61.21
CA SER A 9 9.01 4.70 60.33
C SER A 9 8.46 4.73 58.90
N SER A 10 8.10 5.90 58.46
CA SER A 10 7.80 6.18 57.03
C SER A 10 9.13 6.29 56.27
N LEU A 11 9.46 5.33 55.46
CA LEU A 11 10.49 5.45 54.43
C LEU A 11 9.84 6.07 53.20
N SER A 12 10.00 7.38 53.05
CA SER A 12 9.76 8.09 51.77
C SER A 12 10.94 7.81 50.84
N ALA A 13 10.70 7.01 49.81
CA ALA A 13 11.65 6.87 48.68
C ALA A 13 11.51 8.05 47.77
N GLU A 14 12.42 9.02 47.90
CA GLU A 14 12.65 10.06 46.90
C GLU A 14 13.14 9.42 45.59
N ARG A 15 12.29 9.39 44.56
CA ARG A 15 12.72 9.11 43.19
C ARG A 15 13.39 10.40 42.68
N LYS A 16 14.71 10.44 42.70
CA LYS A 16 15.50 11.39 41.93
C LYS A 16 15.23 11.15 40.42
N ARG A 17 14.53 12.10 39.79
CA ARG A 17 14.45 12.16 38.32
C ARG A 17 15.82 12.60 37.81
N ASN A 18 16.54 11.64 37.23
CA ASN A 18 17.74 11.94 36.44
C ASN A 18 17.26 12.48 35.10
N THR A 19 17.18 13.80 34.97
CA THR A 19 17.09 14.46 33.65
C THR A 19 18.50 14.59 33.11
N ALA A 20 18.99 13.55 32.47
CA ALA A 20 20.11 13.71 31.57
C ALA A 20 19.60 14.43 30.33
N ALA A 21 20.01 15.68 30.19
CA ALA A 21 19.82 16.42 28.94
C ALA A 21 20.56 15.65 27.84
N ALA A 22 19.85 15.20 26.85
CA ALA A 22 20.45 14.62 25.65
C ALA A 22 21.18 15.76 24.93
N ASP A 23 22.48 15.58 24.71
CA ASP A 23 23.27 16.46 23.87
C ASP A 23 22.63 16.56 22.48
N PRO A 24 22.58 17.76 21.87
CA PRO A 24 22.05 17.90 20.52
C PRO A 24 22.92 17.09 19.56
N VAL A 25 22.31 16.13 18.87
CA VAL A 25 22.93 15.39 17.78
C VAL A 25 23.29 16.39 16.70
N VAL A 26 24.54 16.80 16.66
CA VAL A 26 25.10 17.61 15.60
C VAL A 26 25.26 16.71 14.38
N TRP A 27 24.31 16.80 13.45
CA TRP A 27 24.41 16.15 12.15
C TRP A 27 25.60 16.79 11.41
N ARG A 28 26.74 16.08 11.38
CA ARG A 28 27.77 16.40 10.42
C ARG A 28 27.20 16.17 9.03
N VAL A 29 26.93 17.25 8.31
CA VAL A 29 26.73 17.19 6.87
C VAL A 29 28.06 16.70 6.29
N VAL A 30 28.17 15.41 6.04
CA VAL A 30 29.20 14.85 5.21
C VAL A 30 28.88 15.34 3.81
N ASN A 31 29.58 16.33 3.33
CA ASN A 31 29.58 16.76 1.93
C ASN A 31 30.23 15.62 1.11
N THR A 32 29.54 14.51 0.92
CA THR A 32 29.83 13.62 -0.20
C THR A 32 29.49 14.40 -1.46
N PRO A 33 30.38 14.47 -2.46
CA PRO A 33 30.01 15.10 -3.72
C PRO A 33 28.75 14.37 -4.21
N VAL A 34 27.63 15.12 -4.32
CA VAL A 34 26.41 14.63 -4.96
C VAL A 34 26.84 14.21 -6.36
N PRO A 35 26.65 12.93 -6.76
CA PRO A 35 26.93 12.53 -8.14
C PRO A 35 26.20 13.51 -9.05
N ASP A 36 26.83 13.89 -10.14
CA ASP A 36 26.25 14.81 -11.12
C ASP A 36 24.99 14.15 -11.73
N ILE A 37 23.84 14.34 -11.04
CA ILE A 37 22.53 13.79 -11.39
C ILE A 37 21.96 14.45 -12.65
N HIS A 38 22.64 15.43 -13.19
CA HIS A 38 22.36 16.03 -14.50
C HIS A 38 22.93 15.22 -15.69
N ASN A 39 23.32 13.94 -15.44
CA ASN A 39 23.69 13.11 -16.56
C ASN A 39 22.45 12.86 -17.43
N GLU A 40 22.42 13.42 -18.64
CA GLU A 40 21.35 13.30 -19.62
C GLU A 40 20.85 11.86 -19.80
N ARG A 41 21.71 10.86 -19.64
CA ARG A 41 21.37 9.45 -19.70
C ARG A 41 20.40 9.00 -18.60
N SER A 42 20.58 9.49 -17.37
CA SER A 42 19.70 9.13 -16.24
C SER A 42 18.30 9.74 -16.40
N VAL A 43 18.24 11.00 -16.87
CA VAL A 43 16.97 11.67 -17.18
C VAL A 43 16.22 10.91 -18.28
N VAL A 44 16.93 10.56 -19.36
CA VAL A 44 16.33 9.80 -20.45
C VAL A 44 15.75 8.47 -19.95
N GLN A 45 16.45 7.73 -19.09
CA GLN A 45 16.04 6.40 -18.67
C GLN A 45 14.71 6.37 -17.89
N LEU A 46 14.43 7.32 -16.99
CA LEU A 46 13.16 7.41 -16.25
C LEU A 46 11.95 7.54 -17.20
N PHE A 47 12.14 8.21 -18.35
CA PHE A 47 11.09 8.48 -19.32
C PHE A 47 11.13 7.55 -20.55
N THR A 48 11.86 6.43 -20.47
CA THR A 48 11.86 5.39 -21.50
C THR A 48 10.82 4.31 -21.20
N PRO A 49 10.24 3.69 -22.24
CA PRO A 49 9.32 2.56 -22.09
C PRO A 49 9.96 1.38 -21.32
N VAL A 50 9.10 0.62 -20.64
CA VAL A 50 9.45 -0.62 -19.96
C VAL A 50 8.26 -1.56 -19.92
N ASN A 51 8.51 -2.88 -19.97
CA ASN A 51 7.47 -3.88 -19.84
C ASN A 51 7.44 -4.46 -18.43
N LEU A 52 6.27 -4.50 -17.80
CA LEU A 52 5.99 -5.24 -16.59
C LEU A 52 5.03 -6.38 -16.95
N GLY A 53 5.56 -7.58 -17.20
CA GLY A 53 4.76 -8.67 -17.74
C GLY A 53 4.08 -8.30 -19.06
N ALA A 54 2.75 -8.32 -19.09
CA ALA A 54 1.93 -7.91 -20.24
C ALA A 54 1.69 -6.39 -20.34
N LEU A 55 2.10 -5.60 -19.33
CA LEU A 55 1.88 -4.17 -19.24
C LEU A 55 3.04 -3.42 -19.92
N ALA A 56 2.78 -2.78 -21.06
CA ALA A 56 3.77 -2.02 -21.83
C ALA A 56 3.71 -0.52 -21.44
N LEU A 57 4.50 -0.14 -20.45
CA LEU A 57 4.52 1.21 -19.90
C LEU A 57 5.29 2.18 -20.84
N SER A 58 4.76 3.38 -21.02
CA SER A 58 5.41 4.47 -21.81
C SER A 58 6.58 5.14 -21.08
N ASN A 59 6.63 5.06 -19.75
CA ASN A 59 7.68 5.58 -18.88
C ASN A 59 7.71 4.81 -17.55
N ARG A 60 8.68 5.10 -16.69
CA ARG A 60 8.91 4.37 -15.43
C ARG A 60 8.34 5.05 -14.19
N VAL A 61 7.54 6.09 -14.37
CA VAL A 61 6.83 6.78 -13.28
C VAL A 61 5.45 6.16 -13.11
N VAL A 62 5.18 5.56 -11.96
CA VAL A 62 3.91 4.91 -11.64
C VAL A 62 3.15 5.74 -10.61
N MET A 63 1.85 5.95 -10.83
CA MET A 63 0.99 6.49 -9.78
C MET A 63 0.81 5.43 -8.69
N ALA A 64 1.31 5.71 -7.49
CA ALA A 64 1.15 4.83 -6.33
C ALA A 64 -0.34 4.69 -5.94
N PRO A 65 -0.76 3.54 -5.37
CA PRO A 65 -2.11 3.40 -4.82
C PRO A 65 -2.32 4.35 -3.63
N LEU A 66 -3.34 5.18 -3.72
CA LEU A 66 -3.61 6.25 -2.76
C LEU A 66 -5.09 6.29 -2.43
N THR A 67 -5.48 5.92 -1.22
CA THR A 67 -6.86 6.05 -0.73
C THR A 67 -7.27 7.52 -0.72
N ARG A 68 -8.38 7.86 -1.41
CA ARG A 68 -8.86 9.24 -1.55
C ARG A 68 -10.29 9.45 -1.02
N MET A 69 -11.04 8.36 -0.78
CA MET A 69 -12.36 8.39 -0.11
C MET A 69 -13.41 9.27 -0.83
N ARG A 70 -13.55 9.12 -2.15
CA ARG A 70 -14.46 9.94 -2.97
C ARG A 70 -15.47 9.17 -3.82
N ALA A 71 -15.50 7.85 -3.70
CA ALA A 71 -16.57 7.03 -4.29
C ALA A 71 -17.91 7.29 -3.58
N GLU A 72 -19.00 6.87 -4.22
CA GLU A 72 -20.33 6.89 -3.59
C GLU A 72 -20.36 6.00 -2.33
N ALA A 73 -21.39 6.16 -1.52
CA ALA A 73 -21.50 5.44 -0.23
C ALA A 73 -21.53 3.91 -0.40
N ASP A 74 -22.03 3.43 -1.53
CA ASP A 74 -22.04 2.02 -1.94
C ASP A 74 -20.79 1.57 -2.70
N GLY A 75 -19.75 2.41 -2.72
CA GLY A 75 -18.47 2.13 -3.37
C GLY A 75 -18.48 2.24 -4.90
N VAL A 76 -19.53 2.78 -5.49
CA VAL A 76 -19.59 3.01 -6.95
C VAL A 76 -18.70 4.19 -7.33
N PRO A 77 -17.77 4.04 -8.30
CA PRO A 77 -17.00 5.14 -8.85
C PRO A 77 -17.90 6.18 -9.53
N ASN A 78 -17.70 7.45 -9.20
CA ASN A 78 -18.43 8.60 -9.73
C ASN A 78 -17.57 9.42 -10.72
N ASP A 79 -18.12 10.53 -11.23
CA ASP A 79 -17.45 11.41 -12.20
C ASP A 79 -16.15 12.00 -11.66
N LEU A 80 -16.01 12.16 -10.34
CA LEU A 80 -14.76 12.64 -9.74
C LEU A 80 -13.64 11.63 -9.90
N LEU A 81 -13.92 10.32 -9.72
CA LEU A 81 -12.94 9.27 -9.95
C LEU A 81 -12.56 9.18 -11.42
N VAL A 82 -13.54 9.26 -12.32
CA VAL A 82 -13.29 9.29 -13.79
C VAL A 82 -12.30 10.38 -14.13
N GLU A 83 -12.56 11.62 -13.71
CA GLU A 83 -11.71 12.76 -14.02
C GLU A 83 -10.33 12.66 -13.33
N HIS A 84 -10.27 12.20 -12.08
CA HIS A 84 -9.03 12.08 -11.32
C HIS A 84 -8.02 11.13 -11.99
N TYR A 85 -8.49 9.96 -12.40
CA TYR A 85 -7.62 8.97 -13.05
C TYR A 85 -7.30 9.38 -14.49
N ARG A 86 -8.25 9.92 -15.24
CA ARG A 86 -8.04 10.46 -16.58
C ARG A 86 -6.91 11.52 -16.62
N GLN A 87 -6.92 12.47 -15.69
CA GLN A 87 -5.90 13.52 -15.59
C GLN A 87 -4.48 12.97 -15.39
N ARG A 88 -4.33 11.76 -14.87
CA ARG A 88 -3.04 11.13 -14.53
C ARG A 88 -2.62 10.04 -15.51
N ALA A 89 -3.32 9.90 -16.63
CA ALA A 89 -3.09 8.88 -17.65
C ALA A 89 -1.69 8.95 -18.30
N THR A 90 -0.98 10.07 -18.18
CA THR A 90 0.40 10.23 -18.68
C THR A 90 1.45 9.52 -17.83
N THR A 91 1.13 9.04 -16.60
CA THR A 91 2.02 8.16 -15.86
C THR A 91 2.18 6.82 -16.60
N GLY A 92 3.32 6.18 -16.48
CA GLY A 92 3.56 4.88 -17.15
C GLY A 92 2.54 3.82 -16.75
N LEU A 93 2.06 3.87 -15.51
CA LEU A 93 0.99 3.03 -14.98
C LEU A 93 0.25 3.76 -13.87
N ILE A 94 -1.05 3.62 -13.82
CA ILE A 94 -1.87 3.99 -12.66
C ILE A 94 -2.15 2.71 -11.86
N VAL A 95 -1.83 2.73 -10.54
CA VAL A 95 -2.40 1.77 -9.57
C VAL A 95 -3.50 2.50 -8.82
N THR A 96 -4.72 1.98 -8.86
CA THR A 96 -5.86 2.62 -8.19
C THR A 96 -5.69 2.66 -6.68
N GLU A 97 -6.46 3.50 -6.00
CA GLU A 97 -6.68 3.35 -4.57
C GLU A 97 -7.15 1.94 -4.21
N GLY A 98 -6.82 1.49 -2.97
CA GLY A 98 -7.25 0.19 -2.48
C GLY A 98 -8.75 0.00 -2.64
N THR A 99 -9.15 -0.98 -3.44
CA THR A 99 -10.54 -1.25 -3.83
C THR A 99 -11.04 -2.49 -3.11
N TRP A 100 -12.14 -2.37 -2.36
CA TRP A 100 -12.66 -3.48 -1.57
C TRP A 100 -13.35 -4.54 -2.43
N THR A 101 -13.19 -5.80 -2.04
CA THR A 101 -13.54 -7.00 -2.83
C THR A 101 -14.84 -7.65 -2.40
N SER A 102 -15.29 -7.35 -1.17
CA SER A 102 -16.56 -7.80 -0.59
C SER A 102 -17.04 -6.81 0.47
N PRO A 103 -18.32 -6.78 0.85
CA PRO A 103 -18.82 -5.82 1.85
C PRO A 103 -18.04 -5.81 3.16
N VAL A 104 -17.58 -6.97 3.65
CA VAL A 104 -16.80 -7.07 4.90
C VAL A 104 -15.39 -6.50 4.75
N SER A 105 -14.88 -6.39 3.53
CA SER A 105 -13.51 -5.93 3.24
C SER A 105 -13.37 -4.40 3.13
N GLN A 106 -14.48 -3.63 3.18
CA GLN A 106 -14.43 -2.17 3.11
C GLN A 106 -13.76 -1.58 4.37
N ALA A 107 -12.67 -0.83 4.19
CA ALA A 107 -11.90 -0.25 5.27
C ALA A 107 -12.25 1.21 5.60
N TYR A 108 -12.71 1.97 4.60
CA TYR A 108 -12.91 3.41 4.73
C TYR A 108 -14.24 3.89 4.11
N PRO A 109 -14.86 4.94 4.65
CA PRO A 109 -15.99 5.60 3.98
C PRO A 109 -15.55 6.14 2.61
N GLY A 110 -16.42 6.06 1.61
CA GLY A 110 -16.10 6.56 0.25
C GLY A 110 -14.95 5.82 -0.45
N GLN A 111 -14.55 4.65 0.02
CA GLN A 111 -13.64 3.76 -0.67
C GLN A 111 -14.39 3.02 -1.77
N PRO A 112 -13.86 2.94 -3.01
CA PRO A 112 -14.53 2.21 -4.08
C PRO A 112 -14.44 0.69 -3.89
N GLY A 113 -15.42 -0.02 -4.47
CA GLY A 113 -15.49 -1.48 -4.49
C GLY A 113 -15.47 -2.06 -5.89
N ILE A 114 -15.36 -3.41 -5.98
CA ILE A 114 -15.39 -4.18 -7.24
C ILE A 114 -16.26 -5.44 -7.14
N PHE A 115 -17.21 -5.43 -6.26
CA PHE A 115 -18.04 -6.57 -5.93
C PHE A 115 -19.38 -6.60 -6.70
N SER A 116 -20.01 -5.43 -6.93
CA SER A 116 -21.32 -5.33 -7.55
C SER A 116 -21.26 -4.92 -9.03
N LEU A 117 -22.31 -5.27 -9.80
CA LEU A 117 -22.42 -4.83 -11.21
C LEU A 117 -22.38 -3.31 -11.36
N ALA A 118 -22.92 -2.56 -10.40
CA ALA A 118 -22.89 -1.10 -10.42
C ALA A 118 -21.44 -0.57 -10.25
N GLN A 119 -20.65 -1.20 -9.38
CA GLN A 119 -19.24 -0.86 -9.20
C GLN A 119 -18.42 -1.20 -10.45
N ILE A 120 -18.64 -2.37 -11.06
CA ILE A 120 -18.00 -2.77 -12.33
C ILE A 120 -18.32 -1.75 -13.41
N ALA A 121 -19.58 -1.36 -13.58
CA ALA A 121 -19.99 -0.33 -14.56
C ALA A 121 -19.41 1.04 -14.27
N GLY A 122 -19.30 1.42 -12.98
CA GLY A 122 -18.64 2.66 -12.55
C GLY A 122 -17.16 2.69 -12.91
N TRP A 123 -16.46 1.59 -12.64
CA TRP A 123 -15.06 1.44 -12.99
C TRP A 123 -14.81 1.39 -14.50
N HIS A 124 -15.71 0.82 -15.30
CA HIS A 124 -15.61 0.81 -16.75
C HIS A 124 -15.51 2.23 -17.33
N ARG A 125 -16.26 3.19 -16.77
CA ARG A 125 -16.15 4.60 -17.14
C ARG A 125 -14.77 5.19 -16.83
N VAL A 126 -14.14 4.75 -15.75
CA VAL A 126 -12.79 5.19 -15.35
C VAL A 126 -11.75 4.63 -16.32
N THR A 127 -11.80 3.33 -16.59
CA THR A 127 -10.83 2.67 -17.49
C THR A 127 -10.94 3.22 -18.90
N ASP A 128 -12.17 3.40 -19.43
CA ASP A 128 -12.40 4.02 -20.73
C ASP A 128 -11.77 5.42 -20.83
N ALA A 129 -11.94 6.25 -19.78
CA ALA A 129 -11.39 7.60 -19.77
C ALA A 129 -9.85 7.61 -19.72
N VAL A 130 -9.22 6.68 -18.98
CA VAL A 130 -7.76 6.53 -18.94
C VAL A 130 -7.22 6.01 -20.27
N HIS A 131 -7.87 5.01 -20.86
CA HIS A 131 -7.46 4.43 -22.14
C HIS A 131 -7.64 5.42 -23.30
N ALA A 132 -8.66 6.28 -23.28
CA ALA A 132 -8.84 7.34 -24.27
C ALA A 132 -7.66 8.33 -24.30
N GLU A 133 -6.96 8.51 -23.19
CA GLU A 133 -5.72 9.32 -23.09
C GLU A 133 -4.45 8.47 -23.34
N GLY A 134 -4.59 7.17 -23.69
CA GLY A 134 -3.47 6.25 -23.93
C GLY A 134 -2.75 5.73 -22.67
N GLY A 135 -3.35 5.90 -21.50
CA GLY A 135 -2.80 5.42 -20.23
C GLY A 135 -3.08 3.94 -19.95
N LEU A 136 -2.36 3.37 -18.98
CA LEU A 136 -2.59 2.03 -18.44
C LEU A 136 -3.03 2.14 -16.97
N ILE A 137 -3.96 1.27 -16.57
CA ILE A 137 -4.51 1.29 -15.20
C ILE A 137 -4.72 -0.13 -14.66
N VAL A 138 -4.20 -0.41 -13.47
CA VAL A 138 -4.42 -1.65 -12.73
C VAL A 138 -5.16 -1.37 -11.42
N MET A 139 -6.01 -2.29 -11.02
CA MET A 139 -6.77 -2.16 -9.78
C MET A 139 -6.00 -2.74 -8.60
N GLN A 140 -5.83 -1.97 -7.50
CA GLN A 140 -5.35 -2.55 -6.26
C GLN A 140 -6.49 -3.25 -5.51
N LEU A 141 -6.46 -4.59 -5.47
CA LEU A 141 -7.42 -5.40 -4.73
C LEU A 141 -7.06 -5.41 -3.24
N MET A 142 -7.94 -4.89 -2.39
CA MET A 142 -7.68 -4.72 -0.96
C MET A 142 -8.81 -5.32 -0.12
N HIS A 143 -8.47 -6.22 0.78
CA HIS A 143 -9.35 -6.65 1.85
C HIS A 143 -8.91 -5.97 3.15
N GLY A 144 -9.78 -5.13 3.74
CA GLY A 144 -9.46 -4.30 4.90
C GLY A 144 -9.05 -5.09 6.15
N GLY A 145 -9.50 -6.35 6.28
CA GLY A 145 -9.22 -7.16 7.46
C GLY A 145 -9.84 -6.57 8.71
N ARG A 146 -9.03 -6.41 9.76
CA ARG A 146 -9.43 -5.76 11.02
C ARG A 146 -9.38 -4.22 10.94
N VAL A 147 -8.88 -3.65 9.83
CA VAL A 147 -8.81 -2.21 9.58
C VAL A 147 -10.16 -1.72 9.04
N THR A 148 -11.22 -1.91 9.80
CA THR A 148 -12.56 -1.41 9.48
C THR A 148 -13.42 -1.31 10.75
N HIS A 149 -14.64 -0.82 10.58
CA HIS A 149 -15.62 -0.72 11.66
C HIS A 149 -17.02 -1.02 11.11
N PRO A 150 -17.95 -1.61 11.91
CA PRO A 150 -19.34 -1.87 11.47
C PRO A 150 -20.08 -0.64 10.92
N GLU A 151 -19.77 0.56 11.40
CA GLU A 151 -20.32 1.81 10.86
C GLU A 151 -19.82 2.15 9.44
N ILE A 152 -18.79 1.44 8.93
CA ILE A 152 -18.21 1.64 7.58
C ILE A 152 -18.70 0.57 6.62
N ASN A 153 -18.72 -0.70 7.06
CA ASN A 153 -18.95 -1.88 6.20
C ASN A 153 -20.38 -2.43 6.28
N GLY A 154 -21.34 -1.59 6.61
CA GLY A 154 -22.76 -1.98 6.63
C GLY A 154 -23.19 -2.84 7.83
N GLY A 155 -22.50 -2.72 8.95
CA GLY A 155 -22.82 -3.43 10.20
C GLY A 155 -22.16 -4.79 10.35
N LEU A 156 -21.29 -5.19 9.42
CA LEU A 156 -20.61 -6.48 9.46
C LEU A 156 -19.45 -6.47 10.47
N THR A 157 -19.22 -7.60 11.12
CA THR A 157 -18.08 -7.78 12.00
C THR A 157 -16.79 -7.87 11.15
N PRO A 158 -15.76 -7.05 11.43
CA PRO A 158 -14.46 -7.18 10.78
C PRO A 158 -13.87 -8.59 10.94
N VAL A 159 -13.06 -9.02 10.01
CA VAL A 159 -12.40 -10.33 10.03
C VAL A 159 -10.89 -10.18 10.11
N ALA A 160 -10.19 -11.16 10.66
CA ALA A 160 -8.74 -11.14 10.80
C ALA A 160 -8.19 -12.57 10.93
N PRO A 161 -6.86 -12.78 10.84
CA PRO A 161 -6.27 -14.09 11.17
C PRO A 161 -6.55 -14.52 12.61
N SER A 162 -6.64 -13.58 13.55
CA SER A 162 -6.90 -13.83 14.97
C SER A 162 -7.78 -12.72 15.56
N ALA A 163 -8.50 -13.01 16.65
CA ALA A 163 -9.41 -12.05 17.32
C ALA A 163 -8.63 -11.01 18.15
N ILE A 164 -7.76 -10.23 17.49
CA ILE A 164 -6.91 -9.20 18.08
C ILE A 164 -7.29 -7.85 17.46
N ALA A 165 -7.88 -6.96 18.27
CA ALA A 165 -8.19 -5.60 17.84
C ALA A 165 -6.91 -4.77 17.66
N ILE A 166 -6.97 -3.75 16.80
CA ILE A 166 -5.95 -2.71 16.71
C ILE A 166 -6.10 -1.80 17.94
N ASP A 167 -4.97 -1.46 18.59
CA ASP A 167 -4.95 -0.45 19.66
C ASP A 167 -4.96 0.96 19.04
N GLY A 168 -6.16 1.45 18.77
CA GLY A 168 -6.34 2.73 18.09
C GLY A 168 -7.79 3.03 17.72
N GLU A 169 -7.96 4.08 16.94
CA GLU A 169 -9.26 4.58 16.49
C GLU A 169 -9.29 4.73 14.96
N THR A 170 -10.45 4.50 14.37
CA THR A 170 -10.74 4.80 12.97
C THR A 170 -11.78 5.92 12.85
N HIS A 171 -11.76 6.60 11.71
CA HIS A 171 -12.79 7.60 11.36
C HIS A 171 -13.96 6.92 10.66
N THR A 172 -15.12 7.01 11.29
CA THR A 172 -16.38 6.51 10.72
C THR A 172 -17.28 7.69 10.31
N PRO A 173 -18.39 7.45 9.58
CA PRO A 173 -19.37 8.50 9.30
C PRO A 173 -19.97 9.14 10.54
N LEU A 174 -19.96 8.45 11.69
CA LEU A 174 -20.48 8.92 12.97
C LEU A 174 -19.38 9.45 13.90
N GLY A 175 -18.15 9.66 13.41
CA GLY A 175 -17.01 10.16 14.16
C GLY A 175 -15.95 9.10 14.45
N LYS A 176 -15.01 9.41 15.35
CA LYS A 176 -13.95 8.46 15.74
C LYS A 176 -14.51 7.30 16.58
N ARG A 177 -14.06 6.11 16.30
CA ARG A 177 -14.39 4.88 17.03
C ARG A 177 -13.14 4.04 17.25
N ALA A 178 -13.05 3.39 18.41
CA ALA A 178 -12.06 2.35 18.64
C ALA A 178 -12.29 1.18 17.66
N PHE A 179 -11.21 0.57 17.20
CA PHE A 179 -11.35 -0.64 16.37
C PHE A 179 -11.99 -1.77 17.18
N PRO A 180 -13.02 -2.46 16.63
CA PRO A 180 -13.65 -3.57 17.32
C PRO A 180 -12.75 -4.81 17.27
N THR A 181 -12.97 -5.76 18.20
CA THR A 181 -12.37 -7.08 18.10
C THR A 181 -12.93 -7.80 16.87
N PRO A 182 -12.07 -8.23 15.93
CA PRO A 182 -12.51 -8.92 14.74
C PRO A 182 -12.90 -10.37 15.01
N HIS A 183 -13.70 -10.94 14.10
CA HIS A 183 -13.89 -12.38 14.01
C HIS A 183 -12.60 -13.04 13.50
N ALA A 184 -12.05 -14.01 14.26
CA ALA A 184 -10.96 -14.82 13.78
C ALA A 184 -11.46 -15.78 12.71
N LEU A 185 -10.97 -15.64 11.48
CA LEU A 185 -11.35 -16.52 10.37
C LEU A 185 -11.06 -17.99 10.74
N THR A 186 -12.02 -18.88 10.48
CA THR A 186 -11.74 -20.32 10.46
C THR A 186 -10.79 -20.67 9.33
N THR A 187 -10.29 -21.90 9.27
CA THR A 187 -9.40 -22.36 8.18
C THR A 187 -10.11 -22.27 6.82
N ASP A 188 -11.37 -22.66 6.76
CA ASP A 188 -12.16 -22.65 5.52
C ASP A 188 -12.51 -21.22 5.08
N GLU A 189 -12.84 -20.32 6.03
CA GLU A 189 -13.07 -18.91 5.73
C GLU A 189 -11.79 -18.23 5.23
N ALA A 190 -10.62 -18.53 5.81
CA ALA A 190 -9.35 -18.03 5.34
C ALA A 190 -9.04 -18.51 3.91
N ALA A 191 -9.27 -19.80 3.63
CA ALA A 191 -9.09 -20.35 2.28
C ALA A 191 -10.03 -19.68 1.25
N ALA A 192 -11.26 -19.30 1.64
CA ALA A 192 -12.23 -18.65 0.76
C ALA A 192 -11.79 -17.23 0.30
N ILE A 193 -10.90 -16.56 1.02
CA ILE A 193 -10.33 -15.25 0.63
C ILE A 193 -9.62 -15.33 -0.73
N ALA A 194 -8.93 -16.42 -1.03
CA ALA A 194 -8.28 -16.61 -2.32
C ALA A 194 -9.30 -16.62 -3.48
N THR A 195 -10.45 -17.25 -3.28
CA THR A 195 -11.55 -17.26 -4.28
C THR A 195 -12.20 -15.88 -4.40
N GLU A 196 -12.38 -15.16 -3.30
CA GLU A 196 -12.90 -13.80 -3.30
C GLU A 196 -12.01 -12.86 -4.14
N LEU A 197 -10.69 -12.89 -3.92
CA LEU A 197 -9.74 -12.07 -4.66
C LEU A 197 -9.67 -12.46 -6.15
N ALA A 198 -9.77 -13.73 -6.49
CA ALA A 198 -9.84 -14.19 -7.88
C ALA A 198 -11.12 -13.70 -8.58
N THR A 199 -12.26 -13.70 -7.88
CA THR A 199 -13.51 -13.14 -8.39
C THR A 199 -13.40 -11.63 -8.60
N ALA A 200 -12.83 -10.91 -7.64
CA ALA A 200 -12.58 -9.47 -7.75
C ALA A 200 -11.63 -9.14 -8.93
N ALA A 201 -10.61 -9.95 -9.16
CA ALA A 201 -9.72 -9.80 -10.31
C ALA A 201 -10.47 -9.99 -11.64
N THR A 202 -11.34 -10.99 -11.73
CA THR A 202 -12.19 -11.19 -12.91
C THR A 202 -13.10 -9.99 -13.17
N ASN A 203 -13.75 -9.47 -12.11
CA ASN A 203 -14.59 -8.28 -12.19
C ASN A 203 -13.78 -7.03 -12.62
N ALA A 204 -12.51 -6.90 -12.17
CA ALA A 204 -11.64 -5.82 -12.61
C ALA A 204 -11.33 -5.90 -14.10
N ILE A 205 -11.05 -7.10 -14.64
CA ILE A 205 -10.86 -7.27 -16.09
C ILE A 205 -12.16 -6.97 -16.86
N GLU A 206 -13.32 -7.38 -16.36
CA GLU A 206 -14.62 -7.03 -16.94
C GLU A 206 -14.85 -5.51 -16.95
N ALA A 207 -14.39 -4.81 -15.89
CA ALA A 207 -14.42 -3.36 -15.81
C ALA A 207 -13.37 -2.65 -16.71
N GLY A 208 -12.61 -3.39 -17.52
CA GLY A 208 -11.65 -2.84 -18.49
C GLY A 208 -10.24 -2.59 -17.95
N PHE A 209 -9.89 -3.02 -16.74
CA PHE A 209 -8.53 -2.86 -16.21
C PHE A 209 -7.51 -3.70 -16.98
N ASP A 210 -6.28 -3.17 -17.12
CA ASP A 210 -5.15 -3.86 -17.76
C ASP A 210 -4.60 -5.00 -16.90
N GLY A 211 -4.87 -4.97 -15.59
CA GLY A 211 -4.45 -5.97 -14.61
C GLY A 211 -4.86 -5.61 -13.20
N VAL A 212 -4.28 -6.31 -12.22
CA VAL A 212 -4.51 -6.04 -10.79
C VAL A 212 -3.22 -6.07 -9.98
N GLU A 213 -3.24 -5.38 -8.83
CA GLU A 213 -2.23 -5.49 -7.79
C GLU A 213 -2.87 -6.09 -6.54
N VAL A 214 -2.38 -7.25 -6.08
CA VAL A 214 -2.83 -7.87 -4.82
C VAL A 214 -2.19 -7.13 -3.66
N HIS A 215 -3.01 -6.56 -2.77
CA HIS A 215 -2.52 -5.78 -1.63
C HIS A 215 -2.19 -6.66 -0.44
N SER A 216 -0.90 -6.95 -0.25
CA SER A 216 -0.33 -7.74 0.86
C SER A 216 0.60 -6.89 1.73
N ALA A 217 0.17 -5.65 2.04
CA ALA A 217 0.99 -4.64 2.68
C ALA A 217 0.17 -3.79 3.66
N ASN A 218 0.83 -2.87 4.36
CA ASN A 218 0.25 -1.74 5.09
C ASN A 218 -0.76 -2.10 6.17
N GLY A 219 -0.68 -3.30 6.74
CA GLY A 219 -1.52 -3.71 7.88
C GLY A 219 -2.92 -4.20 7.51
N TYR A 220 -3.22 -4.45 6.23
CA TYR A 220 -4.49 -5.05 5.79
C TYR A 220 -4.44 -6.58 5.80
N LEU A 221 -5.55 -7.24 5.50
CA LEU A 221 -5.77 -8.66 5.77
C LEU A 221 -4.58 -9.57 5.40
N LEU A 222 -4.08 -9.51 4.17
CA LEU A 222 -2.97 -10.40 3.78
C LEU A 222 -1.68 -10.10 4.54
N HIS A 223 -1.42 -8.83 4.89
CA HIS A 223 -0.29 -8.46 5.75
C HIS A 223 -0.49 -8.88 7.20
N GLU A 224 -1.75 -8.82 7.70
CA GLU A 224 -2.09 -9.33 9.04
C GLU A 224 -1.72 -10.81 9.20
N PHE A 225 -1.87 -11.62 8.14
CA PHE A 225 -1.45 -13.03 8.15
C PHE A 225 0.06 -13.21 8.23
N LEU A 226 0.86 -12.32 7.67
CA LEU A 226 2.33 -12.42 7.64
C LEU A 226 2.97 -12.17 9.02
N SER A 227 2.43 -11.24 9.80
CA SER A 227 3.01 -10.84 11.08
C SER A 227 2.65 -11.81 12.22
N PRO A 228 3.64 -12.23 13.04
CA PRO A 228 3.39 -13.09 14.21
C PRO A 228 2.61 -12.42 15.33
N VAL A 229 2.49 -11.07 15.30
CA VAL A 229 1.76 -10.30 16.33
C VAL A 229 0.26 -10.26 16.03
N SER A 230 -0.14 -10.15 14.78
CA SER A 230 -1.55 -10.16 14.37
C SER A 230 -2.08 -11.56 14.06
N ASN A 231 -1.19 -12.53 13.80
CA ASN A 231 -1.51 -13.90 13.46
C ASN A 231 -0.92 -14.88 14.51
N VAL A 232 -1.75 -15.25 15.49
CA VAL A 232 -1.42 -16.24 16.53
C VAL A 232 -2.11 -17.59 16.28
N ARG A 233 -2.45 -17.89 15.04
CA ARG A 233 -3.10 -19.16 14.64
C ARG A 233 -2.16 -20.34 14.82
N THR A 234 -2.77 -21.51 15.02
CA THR A 234 -2.06 -22.80 15.17
C THR A 234 -2.41 -23.80 14.07
N ASP A 235 -3.19 -23.37 13.07
CA ASP A 235 -3.54 -24.16 11.89
C ASP A 235 -2.54 -23.94 10.74
N VAL A 236 -2.92 -24.38 9.53
CA VAL A 236 -2.07 -24.29 8.32
C VAL A 236 -1.72 -22.88 7.87
N TYR A 237 -2.37 -21.85 8.43
CA TYR A 237 -2.17 -20.42 8.12
C TYR A 237 -1.41 -19.65 9.21
N GLY A 238 -0.88 -20.32 10.25
CA GLY A 238 -0.22 -19.66 11.37
C GLY A 238 1.00 -20.41 11.91
N GLY A 239 1.67 -19.81 12.89
CA GLY A 239 2.87 -20.36 13.53
C GLY A 239 4.15 -20.09 12.71
N SER A 240 4.56 -20.97 11.82
CA SER A 240 5.81 -20.80 11.07
C SER A 240 5.72 -19.71 9.99
N PRO A 241 6.85 -19.09 9.59
CA PRO A 241 6.92 -18.16 8.46
C PRO A 241 6.23 -18.67 7.21
N ALA A 242 6.48 -19.90 6.81
CA ALA A 242 5.86 -20.52 5.63
C ALA A 242 4.33 -20.68 5.76
N ALA A 243 3.84 -20.99 6.95
CA ALA A 243 2.40 -21.10 7.20
C ALA A 243 1.72 -19.71 7.18
N ARG A 244 2.37 -18.69 7.72
CA ARG A 244 1.87 -17.30 7.66
C ARG A 244 1.84 -16.74 6.24
N ALA A 245 2.79 -17.10 5.39
CA ALA A 245 2.84 -16.70 3.98
C ALA A 245 1.79 -17.42 3.09
N ARG A 246 1.24 -18.56 3.54
CA ARG A 246 0.38 -19.46 2.75
C ARG A 246 -0.81 -18.74 2.13
N LEU A 247 -1.58 -17.96 2.90
CA LEU A 247 -2.77 -17.27 2.36
C LEU A 247 -2.40 -16.29 1.24
N GLY A 248 -1.30 -15.55 1.39
CA GLY A 248 -0.80 -14.66 0.34
C GLY A 248 -0.45 -15.42 -0.94
N ILE A 249 0.22 -16.57 -0.82
CA ILE A 249 0.58 -17.43 -1.97
C ILE A 249 -0.68 -17.99 -2.64
N GLU A 250 -1.61 -18.54 -1.88
CA GLU A 250 -2.87 -19.09 -2.40
C GLU A 250 -3.72 -18.01 -3.10
N SER A 251 -3.79 -16.81 -2.50
CA SER A 251 -4.51 -15.68 -3.08
C SER A 251 -3.91 -15.23 -4.42
N VAL A 252 -2.60 -15.05 -4.48
CA VAL A 252 -1.92 -14.68 -5.74
C VAL A 252 -2.08 -15.79 -6.78
N THR A 253 -1.94 -17.06 -6.39
CA THR A 253 -2.11 -18.21 -7.29
C THR A 253 -3.52 -18.23 -7.88
N ALA A 254 -4.56 -18.01 -7.07
CA ALA A 254 -5.94 -17.99 -7.54
C ALA A 254 -6.20 -16.80 -8.50
N VAL A 255 -5.66 -15.62 -8.19
CA VAL A 255 -5.75 -14.44 -9.07
C VAL A 255 -5.04 -14.69 -10.41
N VAL A 256 -3.85 -15.27 -10.38
CA VAL A 256 -3.09 -15.66 -11.61
C VAL A 256 -3.87 -16.66 -12.44
N ALA A 257 -4.48 -17.66 -11.82
CA ALA A 257 -5.32 -18.63 -12.51
C ALA A 257 -6.53 -17.99 -13.19
N ALA A 258 -7.09 -16.92 -12.60
CA ALA A 258 -8.26 -16.22 -13.13
C ALA A 258 -7.93 -15.29 -14.32
N ILE A 259 -6.82 -14.54 -14.30
CA ILE A 259 -6.56 -13.45 -15.26
C ILE A 259 -5.21 -13.53 -15.98
N GLY A 260 -4.35 -14.49 -15.62
CA GLY A 260 -3.02 -14.67 -16.19
C GLY A 260 -1.93 -13.85 -15.49
N ALA A 261 -0.76 -14.45 -15.27
CA ALA A 261 0.34 -13.91 -14.46
C ALA A 261 0.87 -12.56 -14.95
N GLY A 262 0.96 -12.35 -16.26
CA GLY A 262 1.46 -11.10 -16.84
C GLY A 262 0.62 -9.85 -16.54
N ARG A 263 -0.55 -10.00 -15.92
CA ARG A 263 -1.46 -8.92 -15.50
C ARG A 263 -1.56 -8.77 -13.99
N VAL A 264 -0.76 -9.52 -13.20
CA VAL A 264 -0.85 -9.55 -11.74
C VAL A 264 0.43 -9.02 -11.13
N GLY A 265 0.31 -7.96 -10.34
CA GLY A 265 1.33 -7.50 -9.41
C GLY A 265 0.97 -7.86 -7.97
N ILE A 266 1.95 -7.81 -7.08
CA ILE A 266 1.73 -7.89 -5.63
C ILE A 266 2.45 -6.74 -4.93
N ARG A 267 1.78 -6.13 -3.93
CA ARG A 267 2.38 -5.11 -3.08
C ARG A 267 2.63 -5.67 -1.68
N ILE A 268 3.88 -5.50 -1.21
CA ILE A 268 4.33 -5.86 0.14
C ILE A 268 4.98 -4.66 0.84
N SER A 269 5.05 -4.70 2.17
CA SER A 269 5.71 -3.66 2.98
C SER A 269 6.45 -4.28 4.17
N PRO A 270 7.54 -5.02 3.93
CA PRO A 270 8.28 -5.72 4.97
C PRO A 270 8.85 -4.74 6.01
N ALA A 271 8.80 -5.12 7.28
CA ALA A 271 9.28 -4.33 8.43
C ALA A 271 8.62 -2.95 8.56
N HIS A 272 7.44 -2.74 7.97
CA HIS A 272 6.69 -1.49 8.05
C HIS A 272 5.59 -1.59 9.12
N GLY A 273 5.93 -1.20 10.36
CA GLY A 273 4.99 -1.25 11.49
C GLY A 273 3.86 -0.25 11.35
N ILE A 274 2.71 -0.72 10.86
CA ILE A 274 1.50 0.09 10.70
C ILE A 274 0.28 -0.75 11.11
N GLN A 275 -0.72 -0.11 11.77
CA GLN A 275 -1.98 -0.75 12.18
C GLN A 275 -1.77 -2.00 13.05
N ASP A 276 -0.79 -1.93 13.96
CA ASP A 276 -0.36 -3.02 14.85
C ASP A 276 0.05 -4.31 14.13
N VAL A 277 0.39 -4.23 12.85
CA VAL A 277 1.15 -5.26 12.16
C VAL A 277 2.62 -4.98 12.43
N ILE A 278 3.21 -5.72 13.37
CA ILE A 278 4.56 -5.50 13.86
C ILE A 278 5.44 -6.68 13.45
N GLU A 279 6.58 -6.36 12.85
CA GLU A 279 7.57 -7.29 12.33
C GLU A 279 8.95 -6.90 12.87
N SER A 280 9.15 -7.01 14.20
CA SER A 280 10.34 -6.53 14.89
C SER A 280 11.52 -7.51 14.88
N ASP A 281 11.28 -8.79 14.65
CA ASP A 281 12.32 -9.81 14.50
C ASP A 281 12.74 -9.88 13.01
N ALA A 282 13.92 -9.37 12.70
CA ALA A 282 14.43 -9.32 11.34
C ALA A 282 14.64 -10.72 10.71
N VAL A 283 14.95 -11.74 11.51
CA VAL A 283 15.14 -13.11 11.02
C VAL A 283 13.80 -13.73 10.67
N ASP A 284 12.80 -13.59 11.53
CA ASP A 284 11.43 -14.07 11.28
C ASP A 284 10.78 -13.33 10.12
N THR A 285 10.91 -12.00 10.08
CA THR A 285 10.44 -11.16 8.97
C THR A 285 11.05 -11.63 7.65
N ARG A 286 12.36 -11.76 7.59
CA ARG A 286 13.06 -12.23 6.41
C ARG A 286 12.54 -13.61 5.96
N ALA A 287 12.46 -14.57 6.88
CA ALA A 287 11.99 -15.91 6.57
C ALA A 287 10.54 -15.94 6.05
N THR A 288 9.69 -15.04 6.57
CA THR A 288 8.28 -14.92 6.14
C THR A 288 8.18 -14.39 4.71
N TYR A 289 8.90 -13.31 4.39
CA TYR A 289 8.88 -12.74 3.04
C TYR A 289 9.64 -13.61 2.03
N ASP A 290 10.72 -14.30 2.44
CA ASP A 290 11.38 -15.30 1.60
C ASP A 290 10.40 -16.42 1.22
N ALA A 291 9.64 -16.97 2.18
CA ALA A 291 8.62 -17.97 1.91
C ALA A 291 7.51 -17.49 0.97
N LEU A 292 7.05 -16.23 1.16
CA LEU A 292 6.07 -15.62 0.26
C LEU A 292 6.61 -15.50 -1.16
N ILE A 293 7.81 -14.94 -1.32
CA ILE A 293 8.42 -14.71 -2.63
C ILE A 293 8.74 -16.04 -3.31
N ASP A 294 9.33 -17.02 -2.61
CA ASP A 294 9.63 -18.35 -3.16
C ASP A 294 8.36 -19.06 -3.66
N GLY A 295 7.21 -18.82 -2.96
CA GLY A 295 5.92 -19.40 -3.36
C GLY A 295 5.29 -18.75 -4.59
N ILE A 296 5.55 -17.46 -4.85
CA ILE A 296 4.95 -16.73 -5.97
C ILE A 296 5.89 -16.51 -7.17
N ALA A 297 7.21 -16.53 -6.99
CA ALA A 297 8.18 -16.30 -8.06
C ALA A 297 7.98 -17.25 -9.26
N PRO A 298 7.68 -18.55 -9.06
CA PRO A 298 7.44 -19.46 -10.19
C PRO A 298 6.21 -19.12 -11.04
N LEU A 299 5.32 -18.26 -10.54
CA LEU A 299 4.11 -17.87 -11.27
C LEU A 299 4.40 -16.87 -12.40
N GLY A 300 5.52 -16.12 -12.36
CA GLY A 300 5.91 -15.16 -13.39
C GLY A 300 5.04 -13.90 -13.41
N LEU A 301 4.82 -13.29 -12.25
CA LEU A 301 3.99 -12.08 -12.08
C LEU A 301 4.54 -10.90 -12.88
N ALA A 302 3.66 -9.93 -13.19
CA ALA A 302 4.00 -8.70 -13.87
C ALA A 302 5.04 -7.87 -13.09
N TYR A 303 4.88 -7.75 -11.78
CA TYR A 303 5.82 -7.02 -10.92
C TYR A 303 5.66 -7.36 -9.44
N LEU A 304 6.75 -7.14 -8.69
CA LEU A 304 6.75 -7.03 -7.23
C LEU A 304 6.80 -5.54 -6.86
N SER A 305 5.85 -5.06 -6.05
CA SER A 305 5.82 -3.69 -5.53
C SER A 305 6.21 -3.70 -4.05
N VAL A 306 7.29 -3.00 -3.71
CA VAL A 306 7.81 -2.95 -2.34
C VAL A 306 7.76 -1.52 -1.79
N LEU A 307 7.07 -1.35 -0.67
CA LEU A 307 7.13 -0.15 0.15
C LEU A 307 8.15 -0.38 1.25
N HIS A 308 9.29 0.33 1.21
CA HIS A 308 10.34 0.22 2.22
C HIS A 308 11.16 1.51 2.30
N GLN A 309 11.64 1.86 3.51
CA GLN A 309 12.41 3.10 3.72
C GLN A 309 13.77 3.10 3.00
N ASP A 310 14.33 1.91 2.81
CA ASP A 310 15.59 1.70 2.09
C ASP A 310 15.36 0.70 0.93
N PRO A 311 14.95 1.20 -0.25
CA PRO A 311 14.73 0.36 -1.42
C PRO A 311 16.02 -0.28 -1.96
N ALA A 312 17.18 0.31 -1.70
CA ALA A 312 18.49 -0.20 -2.11
C ALA A 312 19.09 -1.19 -1.09
N GLY A 313 18.46 -1.32 0.08
CA GLY A 313 18.93 -2.17 1.18
C GLY A 313 18.84 -3.66 0.87
N GLU A 314 19.62 -4.41 1.63
CA GLU A 314 19.80 -5.87 1.45
C GLU A 314 18.45 -6.61 1.40
N LEU A 315 17.52 -6.31 2.31
CA LEU A 315 16.23 -6.99 2.37
C LEU A 315 15.47 -6.87 1.04
N VAL A 316 15.34 -5.67 0.51
CA VAL A 316 14.56 -5.41 -0.73
C VAL A 316 15.26 -6.02 -1.95
N GLN A 317 16.59 -5.88 -2.04
CA GLN A 317 17.35 -6.37 -3.19
C GLN A 317 17.45 -7.90 -3.21
N ASP A 318 17.48 -8.55 -2.07
CA ASP A 318 17.41 -10.01 -1.99
C ASP A 318 16.03 -10.54 -2.36
N LEU A 319 14.95 -9.90 -1.89
CA LEU A 319 13.59 -10.24 -2.31
C LEU A 319 13.41 -10.06 -3.82
N ARG A 320 13.98 -8.99 -4.41
CA ARG A 320 14.03 -8.79 -5.86
C ARG A 320 14.73 -9.95 -6.57
N SER A 321 15.91 -10.31 -6.08
CA SER A 321 16.71 -11.40 -6.66
C SER A 321 15.97 -12.73 -6.65
N ARG A 322 15.28 -13.05 -5.54
CA ARG A 322 14.43 -14.24 -5.42
C ARG A 322 13.22 -14.20 -6.34
N PHE A 323 12.57 -13.05 -6.42
CA PHE A 323 11.40 -12.85 -7.29
C PHE A 323 11.75 -13.04 -8.76
N GLY A 324 12.91 -12.58 -9.19
CA GLY A 324 13.45 -12.76 -10.54
C GLY A 324 12.70 -12.01 -11.64
N GLY A 325 11.79 -11.09 -11.27
CA GLY A 325 10.98 -10.27 -12.17
C GLY A 325 11.13 -8.76 -11.90
N PRO A 326 10.34 -7.91 -12.58
CA PRO A 326 10.40 -6.46 -12.40
C PRO A 326 10.08 -6.02 -10.99
N LEU A 327 10.84 -5.02 -10.47
CA LEU A 327 10.63 -4.40 -9.17
C LEU A 327 10.10 -2.98 -9.31
N MET A 328 9.00 -2.71 -8.59
CA MET A 328 8.47 -1.36 -8.32
C MET A 328 8.79 -0.98 -6.87
N VAL A 329 9.33 0.22 -6.63
CA VAL A 329 9.63 0.68 -5.27
C VAL A 329 8.89 1.96 -4.91
N ASN A 330 8.67 2.13 -3.61
CA ASN A 330 8.17 3.34 -2.98
C ASN A 330 8.84 3.51 -1.62
N SER A 331 9.36 4.70 -1.31
CA SER A 331 10.15 4.98 -0.09
C SER A 331 9.34 5.05 1.20
N GLY A 332 8.01 4.84 1.13
CA GLY A 332 7.14 4.78 2.29
C GLY A 332 6.45 6.10 2.65
N PHE A 333 5.67 6.07 3.75
CA PHE A 333 4.80 7.18 4.11
C PHE A 333 5.53 8.38 4.71
N GLY A 334 6.71 8.18 5.27
CA GLY A 334 7.51 9.26 5.87
C GLY A 334 8.22 10.15 4.86
N MET A 335 8.37 9.71 3.62
CA MET A 335 9.13 10.39 2.57
C MET A 335 8.21 10.81 1.41
N ILE A 336 8.62 11.84 0.68
CA ILE A 336 7.98 12.23 -0.58
C ILE A 336 8.97 11.89 -1.68
N THR A 337 8.65 10.88 -2.49
CA THR A 337 9.45 10.55 -3.67
C THR A 337 9.49 11.75 -4.61
N ASN A 338 10.68 12.31 -4.78
CA ASN A 338 10.92 13.45 -5.65
C ASN A 338 11.62 13.01 -6.96
N ARG A 339 11.79 13.96 -7.89
CA ARG A 339 12.40 13.71 -9.19
C ARG A 339 13.82 13.14 -9.08
N SER A 340 14.67 13.71 -8.21
CA SER A 340 16.06 13.26 -8.06
C SER A 340 16.15 11.83 -7.52
N GLU A 341 15.35 11.48 -6.52
CA GLU A 341 15.26 10.12 -5.99
C GLU A 341 14.80 9.13 -7.08
N ALA A 342 13.76 9.49 -7.84
CA ALA A 342 13.27 8.64 -8.94
C ALA A 342 14.33 8.42 -10.02
N LEU A 343 15.07 9.47 -10.39
CA LEU A 343 16.19 9.37 -11.34
C LEU A 343 17.30 8.45 -10.82
N GLU A 344 17.68 8.61 -9.56
CA GLU A 344 18.73 7.83 -8.91
C GLU A 344 18.36 6.35 -8.82
N VAL A 345 17.16 6.03 -8.36
CA VAL A 345 16.64 4.65 -8.25
C VAL A 345 16.72 3.92 -9.59
N ILE A 346 16.31 4.59 -10.68
CA ILE A 346 16.33 3.98 -12.02
C ILE A 346 17.76 3.90 -12.57
N ALA A 347 18.55 4.97 -12.43
CA ALA A 347 19.91 5.02 -12.96
C ALA A 347 20.83 3.98 -12.33
N ASN A 348 20.69 3.76 -11.01
CA ASN A 348 21.47 2.77 -10.26
C ASN A 348 20.95 1.34 -10.43
N GLY A 349 19.84 1.14 -11.15
CA GLY A 349 19.23 -0.17 -11.31
C GLY A 349 18.60 -0.72 -10.02
N THR A 350 18.34 0.13 -9.02
CA THR A 350 17.70 -0.25 -7.75
C THR A 350 16.30 -0.82 -7.98
N ALA A 351 15.55 -0.27 -8.94
CA ALA A 351 14.27 -0.78 -9.37
C ALA A 351 14.04 -0.54 -10.88
N ASP A 352 13.00 -1.16 -11.42
CA ASP A 352 12.60 -1.02 -12.82
C ASP A 352 11.64 0.15 -13.02
N VAL A 353 10.80 0.43 -12.02
CA VAL A 353 9.84 1.56 -11.98
C VAL A 353 9.71 2.12 -10.56
N VAL A 354 9.28 3.38 -10.45
CA VAL A 354 9.12 4.10 -9.18
C VAL A 354 7.66 4.50 -8.98
N ALA A 355 7.07 4.07 -7.87
CA ALA A 355 5.71 4.45 -7.48
C ALA A 355 5.72 5.78 -6.71
N VAL A 356 5.04 6.79 -7.25
CA VAL A 356 5.00 8.17 -6.75
C VAL A 356 3.63 8.48 -6.17
N GLY A 357 3.58 8.93 -4.92
CA GLY A 357 2.34 9.23 -4.21
C GLY A 357 1.99 10.72 -4.25
N ARG A 358 2.43 11.46 -3.23
CA ARG A 358 1.99 12.85 -2.96
C ARG A 358 2.24 13.81 -4.12
N GLN A 359 3.31 13.63 -4.86
CA GLN A 359 3.61 14.46 -6.03
C GLN A 359 2.59 14.26 -7.16
N VAL A 360 2.14 13.02 -7.40
CA VAL A 360 1.09 12.73 -8.40
C VAL A 360 -0.27 13.28 -7.96
N ILE A 361 -0.54 13.33 -6.64
CA ILE A 361 -1.78 13.95 -6.15
C ILE A 361 -1.88 15.40 -6.64
N ALA A 362 -0.84 16.20 -6.44
CA ALA A 362 -0.85 17.62 -6.72
C ALA A 362 -0.50 17.98 -8.18
N ASN A 363 0.08 17.05 -8.92
CA ASN A 363 0.55 17.29 -10.29
C ASN A 363 -0.04 16.23 -11.22
N PRO A 364 -1.22 16.47 -11.81
CA PRO A 364 -1.83 15.54 -12.75
C PRO A 364 -0.95 15.25 -13.97
N ASP A 365 -0.10 16.20 -14.34
CA ASP A 365 0.87 16.17 -15.43
C ASP A 365 2.33 15.96 -14.95
N LEU A 366 2.52 15.24 -13.84
CA LEU A 366 3.83 15.08 -13.18
C LEU A 366 4.93 14.62 -14.13
N VAL A 367 4.64 13.69 -15.04
CA VAL A 367 5.62 13.15 -15.99
C VAL A 367 6.20 14.25 -16.88
N ALA A 368 5.35 15.13 -17.39
CA ALA A 368 5.79 16.29 -18.19
C ALA A 368 6.59 17.28 -17.35
N ARG A 369 6.12 17.60 -16.13
CA ARG A 369 6.84 18.49 -15.21
C ARG A 369 8.22 17.96 -14.88
N TRP A 370 8.32 16.68 -14.56
CA TRP A 370 9.60 16.04 -14.22
C TRP A 370 10.55 15.94 -15.44
N ARG A 371 10.01 15.60 -16.63
CA ARG A 371 10.80 15.50 -17.84
C ARG A 371 11.41 16.86 -18.23
N ASP A 372 10.61 17.90 -18.17
CA ASP A 372 10.94 19.24 -18.66
C ASP A 372 11.44 20.17 -17.52
N ASP A 373 11.69 19.61 -16.32
CA ASP A 373 12.17 20.32 -15.11
C ASP A 373 11.32 21.54 -14.73
N ARG A 374 9.99 21.35 -14.75
CA ARG A 374 9.02 22.41 -14.47
C ARG A 374 8.65 22.47 -13.00
N GLU A 375 8.19 23.65 -12.57
CA GLU A 375 7.69 23.90 -11.22
C GLU A 375 6.54 22.94 -10.87
N LEU A 376 6.52 22.46 -9.63
CA LEU A 376 5.50 21.55 -9.11
C LEU A 376 4.44 22.31 -8.30
N ASN A 377 3.21 21.84 -8.35
CA ASN A 377 2.20 22.21 -7.37
C ASN A 377 2.51 21.53 -6.04
N GLU A 378 2.29 22.24 -4.94
CA GLU A 378 2.45 21.67 -3.60
C GLU A 378 1.22 20.86 -3.18
N PRO A 379 1.40 19.62 -2.69
CA PRO A 379 0.29 18.83 -2.19
C PRO A 379 -0.29 19.40 -0.90
N ASN A 380 -1.61 19.52 -0.82
CA ASN A 380 -2.30 19.96 0.40
C ASN A 380 -2.82 18.75 1.21
N PRO A 381 -2.15 18.35 2.31
CA PRO A 381 -2.55 17.19 3.10
C PRO A 381 -3.98 17.25 3.66
N ASN A 382 -4.51 18.45 3.90
CA ASN A 382 -5.86 18.63 4.43
C ASN A 382 -6.95 18.22 3.42
N THR A 383 -6.58 18.00 2.15
CA THR A 383 -7.50 17.62 1.07
C THR A 383 -7.27 16.18 0.58
N PHE A 384 -6.37 15.42 1.22
CA PHE A 384 -6.08 14.05 0.77
C PHE A 384 -7.30 13.15 0.93
N TYR A 385 -8.03 13.32 2.01
CA TYR A 385 -9.24 12.55 2.33
C TYR A 385 -10.46 13.49 2.40
N GLY A 386 -11.62 13.03 1.95
CA GLY A 386 -12.86 13.77 2.06
C GLY A 386 -13.57 14.00 0.72
N PRO A 387 -14.78 14.56 0.75
CA PRO A 387 -15.66 14.66 -0.42
C PRO A 387 -15.23 15.79 -1.37
N GLY A 388 -15.76 15.73 -2.59
CA GLY A 388 -15.70 16.79 -3.57
C GLY A 388 -14.39 16.88 -4.36
N LYS A 389 -14.28 17.92 -5.19
CA LYS A 389 -13.20 18.08 -6.16
C LYS A 389 -11.93 18.72 -5.61
N VAL A 390 -12.02 19.40 -4.45
CA VAL A 390 -10.90 20.18 -3.88
C VAL A 390 -9.76 19.24 -3.50
N GLY A 391 -8.55 19.54 -4.01
CA GLY A 391 -7.36 18.71 -3.82
C GLY A 391 -7.44 17.33 -4.49
N TYR A 392 -8.35 17.16 -5.45
CA TYR A 392 -8.57 15.90 -6.15
C TYR A 392 -8.49 16.06 -7.67
N THR A 393 -9.35 16.92 -8.25
CA THR A 393 -9.42 17.17 -9.69
C THR A 393 -9.14 18.63 -10.06
N ASP A 394 -8.85 19.51 -9.09
CA ASP A 394 -8.71 20.95 -9.28
C ASP A 394 -7.26 21.46 -9.22
N TYR A 395 -6.27 20.58 -9.07
CA TYR A 395 -4.87 20.98 -9.22
C TYR A 395 -4.58 21.39 -10.68
N PRO A 396 -3.92 22.55 -10.91
CA PRO A 396 -3.66 23.03 -12.25
C PRO A 396 -2.61 22.17 -12.97
N ALA A 397 -2.90 21.81 -14.21
CA ALA A 397 -1.91 21.32 -15.14
C ALA A 397 -1.11 22.48 -15.76
N LEU A 398 0.04 22.17 -16.39
CA LEU A 398 0.76 23.13 -17.21
C LEU A 398 -0.17 23.65 -18.33
N ALA A 399 -0.07 24.95 -18.62
CA ALA A 399 -0.75 25.49 -19.80
C ALA A 399 -0.19 24.80 -21.04
N SER A 400 -1.08 24.28 -21.86
CA SER A 400 -0.78 23.68 -23.17
C SER A 400 -0.21 24.70 -24.15
#